data_abb8b117653bcf86292846f3b621d1ea
#
_entry.id   abb8b117653bcf86292846f3b621d1ea
#
_cell.length_a   1.000
_cell.length_b   1.000
_cell.length_c   1.000
_cell.angle_alpha   90.00
_cell.angle_beta   90.00
_cell.angle_gamma   90.00
#
_symmetry.space_group_name_H-M   'P 1'
#
loop_
_entity.id
_entity.type
_entity.pdbx_description
1 polymer ?
#
loop_
_entity_poly.entity_id
_entity_poly.type
_entity_poly.pdbx_seq_one_letter_code
_entity_poly.pdbx_strand_id
1 'polypeptide(L)'
;MTETVDVFEQLREPFPEQDIGWRIGKSGAKDGVPWAMCLAYITNRAIQTRLDSIVGPANWYNRFRKGPQGGVLCGLSLREGEDWVNKWDGAENTEFESVKGGLSDAMKRAAVLWGIGRYLYNLDTNFAECRTGQKPGDGWFKAKGKNSGSQAGDVWFWWHPPALPAWAVPSGPNVSGVTTPDEEAGEDEVGEFMAAVEEEPMATPEEWVKQLEIILQHDIGCEDAQSANTVVFWASNGTVSTVDDARRDCAEVVVVELIRRHSNGIHYDNMLDEAKQYIAG
;
A
#
# COMPACT_ATOMS: atom_id res chain seq x y z
N MET A 1 -36.69 -13.52 -5.47
CA MET A 1 -35.57 -12.98 -6.23
C MET A 1 -34.59 -12.46 -5.19
N THR A 2 -33.56 -13.22 -4.90
CA THR A 2 -32.47 -12.79 -4.01
C THR A 2 -31.67 -11.75 -4.77
N GLU A 3 -31.71 -10.49 -4.32
CA GLU A 3 -30.80 -9.45 -4.81
C GLU A 3 -29.36 -9.97 -4.60
N THR A 4 -28.64 -10.13 -5.69
CA THR A 4 -27.20 -10.39 -5.65
C THR A 4 -26.56 -9.09 -5.14
N VAL A 5 -26.25 -9.04 -3.86
CA VAL A 5 -25.53 -7.89 -3.28
C VAL A 5 -24.17 -7.81 -3.96
N ASP A 6 -23.83 -6.64 -4.50
CA ASP A 6 -22.57 -6.41 -5.17
C ASP A 6 -21.40 -6.63 -4.17
N VAL A 7 -20.50 -7.53 -4.52
CA VAL A 7 -19.28 -7.82 -3.74
C VAL A 7 -18.49 -6.54 -3.41
N PHE A 8 -18.40 -5.63 -4.36
CA PHE A 8 -17.66 -4.38 -4.15
C PHE A 8 -18.38 -3.41 -3.21
N GLU A 9 -19.72 -3.46 -3.13
CA GLU A 9 -20.48 -2.70 -2.13
C GLU A 9 -20.23 -3.25 -0.73
N GLN A 10 -20.25 -4.59 -0.56
CA GLN A 10 -19.95 -5.23 0.72
C GLN A 10 -18.52 -4.94 1.20
N LEU A 11 -17.54 -4.91 0.29
CA LEU A 11 -16.16 -4.55 0.63
C LEU A 11 -16.01 -3.10 1.14
N ARG A 12 -16.91 -2.20 0.73
CA ARG A 12 -16.91 -0.78 1.12
C ARG A 12 -17.64 -0.48 2.42
N GLU A 13 -18.41 -1.43 2.93
CA GLU A 13 -19.18 -1.23 4.16
C GLU A 13 -18.27 -0.81 5.33
N PRO A 14 -18.77 0.05 6.22
CA PRO A 14 -18.05 0.39 7.44
C PRO A 14 -17.67 -0.83 8.26
N PHE A 15 -16.58 -0.72 9.00
CA PHE A 15 -16.15 -1.74 9.95
C PHE A 15 -16.75 -1.49 11.33
N PRO A 16 -16.99 -2.56 12.12
CA PRO A 16 -17.29 -2.42 13.54
C PRO A 16 -16.21 -1.60 14.26
N GLU A 17 -16.60 -0.82 15.26
CA GLU A 17 -15.70 0.08 15.98
C GLU A 17 -14.47 -0.64 16.56
N GLN A 18 -14.63 -1.89 16.99
CA GLN A 18 -13.54 -2.72 17.51
C GLN A 18 -12.44 -3.07 16.49
N ASP A 19 -12.74 -3.02 15.20
CA ASP A 19 -11.80 -3.29 14.12
C ASP A 19 -11.06 -2.02 13.66
N ILE A 20 -11.40 -0.87 14.25
CA ILE A 20 -10.82 0.42 13.92
C ILE A 20 -9.84 0.84 15.00
N GLY A 21 -8.58 0.90 14.61
CA GLY A 21 -7.53 1.45 15.46
C GLY A 21 -7.39 2.96 15.31
N TRP A 22 -6.79 3.59 16.31
CA TRP A 22 -6.47 4.99 16.28
C TRP A 22 -4.97 5.19 16.54
N ARG A 23 -4.37 6.12 15.82
CA ARG A 23 -2.99 6.54 16.06
C ARG A 23 -2.87 8.05 16.03
N ILE A 24 -1.87 8.57 16.73
CA ILE A 24 -1.54 9.99 16.63
C ILE A 24 -0.87 10.26 15.28
N GLY A 25 -1.44 11.18 14.52
CA GLY A 25 -0.84 11.72 13.30
C GLY A 25 0.09 12.90 13.61
N LYS A 26 -0.38 13.81 14.46
CA LYS A 26 0.40 14.96 14.95
C LYS A 26 0.05 15.25 16.39
N SER A 27 1.02 15.68 17.19
CA SER A 27 0.80 16.08 18.57
C SER A 27 1.72 17.22 18.98
N GLY A 28 1.34 17.95 20.00
CA GLY A 28 2.13 19.02 20.57
C GLY A 28 1.52 19.53 21.88
N ALA A 29 2.11 20.60 22.39
CA ALA A 29 1.52 21.37 23.46
C ALA A 29 1.70 22.87 23.18
N LYS A 30 0.76 23.68 23.64
CA LYS A 30 0.87 25.14 23.62
C LYS A 30 0.72 25.64 25.04
N ASP A 31 1.74 26.31 25.55
CA ASP A 31 1.80 26.81 26.93
C ASP A 31 1.46 25.72 27.99
N GLY A 32 1.95 24.48 27.75
CA GLY A 32 1.71 23.33 28.62
C GLY A 32 0.39 22.59 28.39
N VAL A 33 -0.51 23.08 27.55
CA VAL A 33 -1.77 22.42 27.19
C VAL A 33 -1.55 21.47 26.01
N PRO A 34 -1.65 20.12 26.21
CA PRO A 34 -1.42 19.15 25.16
C PRO A 34 -2.58 19.10 24.17
N TRP A 35 -2.24 18.74 22.94
CA TRP A 35 -3.18 18.42 21.87
C TRP A 35 -2.65 17.27 21.03
N ALA A 36 -3.54 16.46 20.48
CA ALA A 36 -3.20 15.42 19.54
C ALA A 36 -4.28 15.31 18.46
N MET A 37 -3.83 15.20 17.20
CA MET A 37 -4.67 14.91 16.05
C MET A 37 -4.56 13.44 15.75
N CYS A 38 -5.68 12.73 15.70
CA CYS A 38 -5.75 11.29 15.51
C CYS A 38 -6.17 10.92 14.10
N LEU A 39 -5.65 9.78 13.66
CA LEU A 39 -6.00 9.12 12.40
C LEU A 39 -6.58 7.74 12.72
N ALA A 40 -7.77 7.47 12.19
CA ALA A 40 -8.38 6.15 12.23
C ALA A 40 -7.75 5.24 11.15
N TYR A 41 -7.61 3.96 11.45
CA TYR A 41 -7.13 2.95 10.49
C TYR A 41 -7.77 1.59 10.76
N ILE A 42 -7.77 0.72 9.76
CA ILE A 42 -8.22 -0.67 9.89
C ILE A 42 -7.01 -1.58 10.04
N THR A 43 -7.11 -2.59 10.91
CA THR A 43 -6.06 -3.58 11.07
C THR A 43 -6.00 -4.53 9.87
N ASN A 44 -4.83 -5.11 9.60
CA ASN A 44 -4.71 -6.11 8.53
C ASN A 44 -5.59 -7.33 8.79
N ARG A 45 -5.74 -7.76 10.04
CA ARG A 45 -6.62 -8.89 10.40
C ARG A 45 -8.07 -8.60 10.03
N ALA A 46 -8.57 -7.41 10.32
CA ALA A 46 -9.93 -7.01 9.92
C ALA A 46 -10.10 -7.00 8.39
N ILE A 47 -9.07 -6.53 7.64
CA ILE A 47 -9.06 -6.58 6.18
C ILE A 47 -9.12 -8.02 5.69
N GLN A 48 -8.27 -8.92 6.20
CA GLN A 48 -8.25 -10.33 5.83
C GLN A 48 -9.57 -11.02 6.15
N THR A 49 -10.11 -10.82 7.35
CA THR A 49 -11.42 -11.36 7.74
C THR A 49 -12.55 -10.89 6.82
N ARG A 50 -12.53 -9.62 6.41
CA ARG A 50 -13.48 -9.06 5.45
C ARG A 50 -13.35 -9.73 4.08
N LEU A 51 -12.14 -9.91 3.59
CA LEU A 51 -11.87 -10.58 2.32
C LEU A 51 -12.32 -12.04 2.37
N ASP A 52 -11.97 -12.78 3.42
CA ASP A 52 -12.37 -14.18 3.60
C ASP A 52 -13.89 -14.35 3.65
N SER A 53 -14.59 -13.44 4.34
CA SER A 53 -16.04 -13.53 4.50
C SER A 53 -16.83 -13.16 3.25
N ILE A 54 -16.32 -12.23 2.43
CA ILE A 54 -17.07 -11.71 1.27
C ILE A 54 -16.69 -12.44 -0.01
N VAL A 55 -15.41 -12.59 -0.30
CA VAL A 55 -14.94 -13.22 -1.55
C VAL A 55 -14.51 -14.67 -1.34
N GLY A 56 -14.24 -15.08 -0.11
CA GLY A 56 -13.72 -16.40 0.25
C GLY A 56 -12.19 -16.48 0.17
N PRO A 57 -11.56 -17.29 1.05
CA PRO A 57 -10.11 -17.32 1.22
C PRO A 57 -9.33 -17.79 -0.03
N ALA A 58 -9.98 -18.51 -0.95
CA ALA A 58 -9.38 -18.97 -2.20
C ALA A 58 -9.51 -17.95 -3.35
N ASN A 59 -10.20 -16.82 -3.12
CA ASN A 59 -10.50 -15.85 -4.17
C ASN A 59 -9.82 -14.50 -3.95
N TRP A 60 -8.83 -14.46 -3.07
CA TRP A 60 -7.95 -13.33 -2.92
C TRP A 60 -6.54 -13.79 -2.52
N TYR A 61 -5.54 -12.98 -2.86
CA TYR A 61 -4.17 -13.13 -2.35
C TYR A 61 -3.46 -11.79 -2.38
N ASN A 62 -2.40 -11.65 -1.60
CA ASN A 62 -1.50 -10.51 -1.65
C ASN A 62 -0.09 -10.95 -2.04
N ARG A 63 0.63 -10.04 -2.68
CA ARG A 63 2.06 -10.17 -2.99
C ARG A 63 2.78 -8.92 -2.59
N PHE A 64 3.98 -9.07 -2.07
CA PHE A 64 4.81 -7.95 -1.70
C PHE A 64 6.03 -7.86 -2.62
N ARG A 65 6.42 -6.63 -2.94
CA ARG A 65 7.62 -6.34 -3.72
C ARG A 65 8.35 -5.18 -3.08
N LYS A 66 9.68 -5.13 -3.30
CA LYS A 66 10.47 -3.97 -2.94
C LYS A 66 10.02 -2.76 -3.76
N GLY A 67 9.67 -1.69 -3.10
CA GLY A 67 9.30 -0.43 -3.75
C GLY A 67 10.53 0.38 -4.18
N PRO A 68 10.33 1.42 -4.99
CA PRO A 68 11.36 2.39 -5.32
C PRO A 68 11.94 2.97 -4.03
N GLN A 69 13.26 3.17 -4.01
CA GLN A 69 13.98 3.79 -2.87
C GLN A 69 13.84 3.04 -1.53
N GLY A 70 13.52 1.74 -1.57
CA GLY A 70 13.51 0.89 -0.38
C GLY A 70 12.16 0.75 0.32
N GLY A 71 11.07 1.32 -0.20
CA GLY A 71 9.71 1.09 0.29
C GLY A 71 9.20 -0.33 -0.03
N VAL A 72 7.98 -0.63 0.42
CA VAL A 72 7.28 -1.89 0.18
C VAL A 72 6.05 -1.63 -0.69
N LEU A 73 5.88 -2.42 -1.74
CA LEU A 73 4.67 -2.48 -2.55
C LEU A 73 3.85 -3.71 -2.17
N CYS A 74 2.54 -3.56 -2.05
CA CYS A 74 1.59 -4.65 -1.90
C CYS A 74 0.66 -4.67 -3.10
N GLY A 75 0.59 -5.80 -3.79
CA GLY A 75 -0.42 -6.11 -4.78
C GLY A 75 -1.50 -6.98 -4.12
N LEU A 76 -2.70 -6.44 -4.02
CA LEU A 76 -3.87 -7.18 -3.54
C LEU A 76 -4.73 -7.58 -4.73
N SER A 77 -4.88 -8.90 -4.93
CA SER A 77 -5.61 -9.49 -6.05
C SER A 77 -6.91 -10.10 -5.57
N LEU A 78 -7.98 -9.84 -6.30
CA LEU A 78 -9.28 -10.48 -6.13
C LEU A 78 -9.66 -11.20 -7.42
N ARG A 79 -10.32 -12.34 -7.27
CA ARG A 79 -10.84 -13.11 -8.39
C ARG A 79 -12.19 -12.56 -8.83
N GLU A 80 -12.32 -12.26 -10.12
CA GLU A 80 -13.55 -11.83 -10.75
C GLU A 80 -13.86 -12.77 -11.93
N GLY A 81 -14.82 -13.69 -11.72
CA GLY A 81 -15.07 -14.76 -12.66
C GLY A 81 -13.89 -15.72 -12.78
N GLU A 82 -13.29 -15.82 -13.97
CA GLU A 82 -12.10 -16.62 -14.25
C GLU A 82 -10.79 -15.81 -14.13
N ASP A 83 -10.88 -14.48 -14.05
CA ASP A 83 -9.75 -13.56 -14.07
C ASP A 83 -9.31 -13.11 -12.68
N TRP A 84 -8.04 -12.73 -12.56
CA TRP A 84 -7.48 -12.10 -11.37
C TRP A 84 -7.26 -10.61 -11.64
N VAL A 85 -7.96 -9.77 -10.90
CA VAL A 85 -7.75 -8.32 -10.92
C VAL A 85 -6.79 -7.94 -9.81
N ASN A 86 -5.73 -7.23 -10.13
CA ASN A 86 -4.68 -6.87 -9.19
C ASN A 86 -4.54 -5.35 -9.07
N LYS A 87 -4.47 -4.84 -7.83
CA LYS A 87 -4.27 -3.42 -7.53
C LYS A 87 -3.09 -3.25 -6.60
N TRP A 88 -2.17 -2.37 -6.96
CA TRP A 88 -0.92 -2.14 -6.24
C TRP A 88 -0.90 -0.78 -5.54
N ASP A 89 -0.45 -0.76 -4.30
CA ASP A 89 -0.09 0.46 -3.58
C ASP A 89 1.12 0.17 -2.67
N GLY A 90 1.78 1.20 -2.18
CA GLY A 90 3.01 1.07 -1.42
C GLY A 90 3.09 1.94 -0.19
N ALA A 91 4.03 1.59 0.66
CA ALA A 91 4.39 2.37 1.84
C ALA A 91 5.91 2.50 1.94
N GLU A 92 6.37 3.57 2.56
CA GLU A 92 7.76 3.73 2.93
C GLU A 92 8.11 2.79 4.09
N ASN A 93 9.40 2.44 4.21
CA ASN A 93 9.88 1.74 5.37
C ASN A 93 9.79 2.65 6.60
N THR A 94 9.23 2.17 7.69
CA THR A 94 9.17 2.90 8.94
C THR A 94 10.52 2.87 9.65
N GLU A 95 10.87 3.90 10.42
CA GLU A 95 12.13 3.95 11.20
C GLU A 95 12.22 2.88 12.29
N PHE A 96 11.07 2.45 12.82
CA PHE A 96 10.94 1.38 13.81
C PHE A 96 10.26 0.16 13.18
N GLU A 97 10.84 -1.05 13.37
CA GLU A 97 10.35 -2.29 12.78
C GLU A 97 10.08 -2.16 11.25
N SER A 98 11.09 -1.71 10.54
CA SER A 98 10.97 -1.22 9.16
C SER A 98 10.26 -2.19 8.19
N VAL A 99 10.49 -3.49 8.34
CA VAL A 99 9.89 -4.51 7.46
C VAL A 99 8.42 -4.75 7.81
N LYS A 100 8.11 -5.03 9.07
CA LYS A 100 6.74 -5.31 9.53
C LYS A 100 5.81 -4.12 9.31
N GLY A 101 6.26 -2.91 9.65
CA GLY A 101 5.49 -1.68 9.44
C GLY A 101 5.23 -1.42 7.96
N GLY A 102 6.25 -1.56 7.11
CA GLY A 102 6.13 -1.37 5.66
C GLY A 102 5.14 -2.34 5.00
N LEU A 103 5.23 -3.65 5.31
CA LEU A 103 4.31 -4.67 4.80
C LEU A 103 2.87 -4.40 5.23
N SER A 104 2.67 -4.12 6.52
CA SER A 104 1.35 -3.83 7.08
C SER A 104 0.71 -2.60 6.45
N ASP A 105 1.46 -1.53 6.31
CA ASP A 105 0.94 -0.28 5.75
C ASP A 105 0.70 -0.38 4.24
N ALA A 106 1.57 -1.08 3.50
CA ALA A 106 1.37 -1.33 2.07
C ALA A 106 0.08 -2.13 1.81
N MET A 107 -0.22 -3.17 2.63
CA MET A 107 -1.45 -3.94 2.51
C MET A 107 -2.69 -3.10 2.80
N LYS A 108 -2.69 -2.29 3.86
CA LYS A 108 -3.80 -1.37 4.17
C LYS A 108 -4.08 -0.42 3.02
N ARG A 109 -3.03 0.12 2.40
CA ARG A 109 -3.15 1.03 1.25
C ARG A 109 -3.68 0.31 0.02
N ALA A 110 -3.20 -0.90 -0.28
CA ALA A 110 -3.73 -1.70 -1.39
C ALA A 110 -5.22 -2.05 -1.19
N ALA A 111 -5.63 -2.34 0.05
CA ALA A 111 -7.03 -2.60 0.39
C ALA A 111 -7.95 -1.39 0.13
N VAL A 112 -7.46 -0.17 0.35
CA VAL A 112 -8.20 1.07 0.05
C VAL A 112 -8.54 1.19 -1.44
N LEU A 113 -7.70 0.67 -2.34
CA LEU A 113 -8.00 0.66 -3.78
C LEU A 113 -9.21 -0.22 -4.13
N TRP A 114 -9.52 -1.21 -3.30
CA TRP A 114 -10.73 -2.06 -3.39
C TRP A 114 -11.94 -1.46 -2.66
N GLY A 115 -11.76 -0.32 -1.99
CA GLY A 115 -12.80 0.36 -1.22
C GLY A 115 -12.80 0.00 0.26
N ILE A 116 -12.03 -1.01 0.68
CA ILE A 116 -11.95 -1.48 2.06
C ILE A 116 -11.36 -0.37 2.93
N GLY A 117 -12.13 0.10 3.91
CA GLY A 117 -11.73 1.18 4.80
C GLY A 117 -11.56 2.57 4.18
N ARG A 118 -11.87 2.73 2.90
CA ARG A 118 -11.72 4.01 2.19
C ARG A 118 -12.54 5.13 2.83
N TYR A 119 -13.70 4.82 3.40
CA TYR A 119 -14.58 5.79 4.05
C TYR A 119 -13.90 6.53 5.21
N LEU A 120 -12.89 5.94 5.87
CA LEU A 120 -12.16 6.58 6.96
C LEU A 120 -11.40 7.84 6.51
N TYR A 121 -11.08 7.97 5.22
CA TYR A 121 -10.47 9.18 4.66
C TYR A 121 -11.45 10.37 4.58
N ASN A 122 -12.75 10.11 4.75
CA ASN A 122 -13.79 11.14 4.80
C ASN A 122 -14.05 11.64 6.24
N LEU A 123 -13.37 11.08 7.24
CA LEU A 123 -13.43 11.61 8.60
C LEU A 123 -12.78 12.99 8.63
N ASP A 124 -13.46 13.93 9.28
CA ASP A 124 -12.89 15.24 9.57
C ASP A 124 -11.63 15.13 10.42
N THR A 125 -10.91 16.24 10.56
CA THR A 125 -9.75 16.29 11.47
C THR A 125 -10.19 15.98 12.89
N ASN A 126 -9.80 14.82 13.39
CA ASN A 126 -10.20 14.33 14.71
C ASN A 126 -9.14 14.71 15.76
N PHE A 127 -9.55 15.48 16.75
CA PHE A 127 -8.73 15.77 17.92
C PHE A 127 -9.08 14.81 19.05
N ALA A 128 -8.03 14.25 19.65
CA ALA A 128 -8.14 13.42 20.85
C ALA A 128 -8.43 14.27 22.09
N GLU A 129 -9.10 13.70 23.05
CA GLU A 129 -9.10 14.24 24.40
C GLU A 129 -7.71 14.04 25.01
N CYS A 130 -7.09 15.12 25.51
CA CYS A 130 -5.73 15.08 26.07
C CYS A 130 -5.73 15.56 27.51
N ARG A 131 -5.02 14.86 28.40
CA ARG A 131 -4.88 15.19 29.83
C ARG A 131 -3.45 14.98 30.30
N THR A 132 -2.95 15.90 31.11
CA THR A 132 -1.67 15.77 31.82
C THR A 132 -1.87 15.08 33.17
N GLY A 133 -0.80 14.62 33.81
CA GLY A 133 -0.81 13.99 35.13
C GLY A 133 -0.98 12.48 35.10
N GLN A 134 -1.82 11.93 35.99
CA GLN A 134 -2.06 10.50 36.11
C GLN A 134 -2.97 9.97 34.99
N LYS A 135 -2.85 8.66 34.68
CA LYS A 135 -3.71 7.99 33.71
C LYS A 135 -5.18 8.10 34.15
N PRO A 136 -6.06 8.68 33.33
CA PRO A 136 -7.46 8.89 33.71
C PRO A 136 -8.29 7.61 33.83
N GLY A 137 -7.92 6.55 33.11
CA GLY A 137 -8.64 5.28 33.11
C GLY A 137 -8.25 4.38 31.93
N ASP A 138 -9.06 3.37 31.67
CA ASP A 138 -8.89 2.48 30.52
C ASP A 138 -9.19 3.23 29.21
N GLY A 139 -8.60 2.77 28.09
CA GLY A 139 -8.75 3.45 26.79
C GLY A 139 -7.89 4.71 26.63
N TRP A 140 -7.08 5.07 27.65
CA TRP A 140 -6.14 6.19 27.56
C TRP A 140 -4.72 5.71 27.29
N PHE A 141 -4.08 6.33 26.30
CA PHE A 141 -2.74 6.01 25.83
C PHE A 141 -1.78 7.14 26.16
N LYS A 142 -0.52 6.81 26.45
CA LYS A 142 0.51 7.78 26.80
C LYS A 142 1.21 8.30 25.54
N ALA A 143 1.42 9.61 25.48
CA ALA A 143 2.16 10.25 24.41
C ALA A 143 2.97 11.44 24.90
N LYS A 144 3.81 11.99 24.03
CA LYS A 144 4.52 13.23 24.27
C LYS A 144 4.40 14.18 23.08
N GLY A 145 4.39 15.47 23.34
CA GLY A 145 4.37 16.51 22.32
C GLY A 145 5.36 17.62 22.62
N LYS A 146 5.95 18.22 21.62
CA LYS A 146 6.80 19.40 21.78
C LYS A 146 5.94 20.58 22.21
N ASN A 147 6.35 21.27 23.28
CA ASN A 147 5.69 22.48 23.73
C ASN A 147 6.17 23.68 22.92
N SER A 148 5.21 24.45 22.41
CA SER A 148 5.43 25.74 21.78
C SER A 148 4.95 26.85 22.72
N GLY A 149 5.77 27.86 22.96
CA GLY A 149 5.49 28.97 23.89
C GLY A 149 6.62 29.26 24.84
N SER A 150 6.31 29.88 25.95
CA SER A 150 7.32 30.40 26.92
C SER A 150 8.10 29.33 27.67
N GLN A 151 7.67 28.07 27.64
CA GLN A 151 8.35 26.94 28.27
C GLN A 151 8.75 25.92 27.19
N ALA A 152 10.02 25.91 26.80
CA ALA A 152 10.53 24.90 25.87
C ALA A 152 10.66 23.53 26.57
N GLY A 153 10.34 22.46 25.85
CA GLY A 153 10.48 21.08 26.32
C GLY A 153 9.37 20.16 25.85
N ASP A 154 9.47 18.88 26.19
CA ASP A 154 8.45 17.91 25.87
C ASP A 154 7.41 17.84 27.01
N VAL A 155 6.13 17.82 26.64
CA VAL A 155 5.02 17.58 27.57
C VAL A 155 4.54 16.15 27.40
N TRP A 156 4.52 15.38 28.48
CA TRP A 156 3.91 14.05 28.53
C TRP A 156 2.44 14.19 28.87
N PHE A 157 1.59 13.46 28.13
CA PHE A 157 0.15 13.49 28.32
C PHE A 157 -0.48 12.14 28.02
N TRP A 158 -1.74 11.97 28.46
CA TRP A 158 -2.61 10.87 28.12
C TRP A 158 -3.61 11.36 27.08
N TRP A 159 -3.90 10.52 26.10
CA TRP A 159 -4.88 10.83 25.08
C TRP A 159 -5.92 9.72 24.94
N HIS A 160 -7.14 10.08 24.61
CA HIS A 160 -8.24 9.18 24.35
C HIS A 160 -8.76 9.48 22.95
N PRO A 161 -8.94 8.45 22.07
CA PRO A 161 -9.45 8.66 20.72
C PRO A 161 -10.89 9.21 20.75
N PRO A 162 -11.29 9.99 19.71
CA PRO A 162 -12.65 10.43 19.58
C PRO A 162 -13.58 9.29 19.19
N ALA A 163 -14.87 9.40 19.48
CA ALA A 163 -15.87 8.48 18.99
C ALA A 163 -16.06 8.62 17.47
N LEU A 164 -16.33 7.51 16.81
CA LEU A 164 -16.66 7.53 15.38
C LEU A 164 -18.07 8.12 15.15
N PRO A 165 -18.26 8.91 14.08
CA PRO A 165 -19.59 9.35 13.71
C PRO A 165 -20.47 8.17 13.26
N ALA A 166 -21.78 8.27 13.44
CA ALA A 166 -22.73 7.20 13.17
C ALA A 166 -22.67 6.64 11.74
N TRP A 167 -22.28 7.45 10.76
CA TRP A 167 -22.13 7.01 9.37
C TRP A 167 -20.87 6.17 9.15
N ALA A 168 -19.90 6.20 10.05
CA ALA A 168 -18.63 5.48 9.96
C ALA A 168 -18.65 4.13 10.70
N VAL A 169 -19.78 3.73 11.23
CA VAL A 169 -20.01 2.42 11.87
C VAL A 169 -21.18 1.71 11.19
N PRO A 170 -21.23 0.36 11.20
CA PRO A 170 -22.32 -0.39 10.58
C PRO A 170 -23.68 -0.01 11.17
N SER A 171 -24.69 0.08 10.32
CA SER A 171 -26.09 0.27 10.74
C SER A 171 -26.68 -1.09 11.15
N GLY A 172 -26.51 -1.53 12.41
CA GLY A 172 -27.05 -2.80 12.90
C GLY A 172 -26.72 -3.04 14.36
N PRO A 173 -27.32 -4.07 15.01
CA PRO A 173 -26.98 -4.40 16.39
C PRO A 173 -25.49 -4.79 16.46
N ASN A 174 -24.76 -4.07 17.28
CA ASN A 174 -23.37 -4.33 17.60
C ASN A 174 -23.26 -5.77 18.15
N VAL A 175 -22.72 -6.69 17.38
CA VAL A 175 -22.32 -7.99 17.91
C VAL A 175 -21.02 -7.73 18.66
N SER A 176 -21.18 -7.41 19.94
CA SER A 176 -20.08 -7.20 20.86
C SER A 176 -19.34 -8.54 21.05
N GLY A 177 -18.23 -8.68 20.41
CA GLY A 177 -17.30 -9.80 20.53
C GLY A 177 -15.88 -9.27 20.47
N VAL A 178 -15.45 -8.79 21.63
CA VAL A 178 -14.08 -8.77 22.19
C VAL A 178 -12.92 -8.92 21.21
N THR A 179 -12.03 -7.93 21.14
CA THR A 179 -10.72 -7.96 21.81
C THR A 179 -9.93 -6.69 21.57
N THR A 180 -9.28 -6.25 22.61
CA THR A 180 -8.37 -5.13 22.73
C THR A 180 -7.27 -5.11 21.67
N PRO A 181 -6.79 -3.90 21.30
CA PRO A 181 -5.75 -3.73 20.30
C PRO A 181 -4.42 -4.30 20.77
N ASP A 182 -3.71 -4.87 19.84
CA ASP A 182 -2.37 -5.40 19.92
C ASP A 182 -1.37 -4.44 20.58
N GLU A 183 -1.06 -4.65 21.86
CA GLU A 183 0.24 -4.31 22.42
C GLU A 183 1.21 -5.51 22.37
N GLU A 184 0.72 -6.71 22.00
CA GLU A 184 1.55 -7.92 21.91
C GLU A 184 1.24 -8.72 20.62
N ALA A 185 1.67 -8.23 19.46
CA ALA A 185 1.99 -9.15 18.39
C ALA A 185 3.36 -9.74 18.69
N GLY A 186 3.36 -10.90 19.32
CA GLY A 186 4.58 -11.60 19.72
C GLY A 186 5.52 -11.86 18.53
N GLU A 187 6.80 -11.96 18.82
CA GLU A 187 7.92 -12.22 17.90
C GLU A 187 7.69 -13.47 17.02
N ASP A 188 6.82 -14.39 17.42
CA ASP A 188 6.55 -15.67 16.75
C ASP A 188 5.70 -15.52 15.47
N GLU A 189 4.74 -14.59 15.40
CA GLU A 189 3.94 -14.36 14.17
C GLU A 189 4.74 -13.67 13.06
N VAL A 190 5.82 -12.97 13.39
CA VAL A 190 6.67 -12.28 12.41
C VAL A 190 7.51 -13.28 11.62
N GLY A 191 7.98 -14.35 12.27
CA GLY A 191 8.76 -15.41 11.64
C GLY A 191 7.95 -16.19 10.60
N GLU A 192 6.69 -16.49 10.93
CA GLU A 192 5.81 -17.24 10.03
C GLU A 192 5.31 -16.37 8.86
N PHE A 193 5.04 -15.08 9.10
CA PHE A 193 4.66 -14.14 8.05
C PHE A 193 5.83 -13.79 7.13
N MET A 194 7.05 -13.71 7.65
CA MET A 194 8.26 -13.49 6.84
C MET A 194 8.64 -14.71 6.01
N ALA A 195 8.28 -15.92 6.45
CA ALA A 195 8.42 -17.15 5.67
C ALA A 195 7.41 -17.21 4.49
N ALA A 196 6.29 -16.48 4.59
CA ALA A 196 5.30 -16.35 3.52
C ALA A 196 5.59 -15.20 2.54
N VAL A 197 6.58 -14.34 2.84
CA VAL A 197 7.20 -13.48 1.83
C VAL A 197 8.10 -14.39 1.01
N GLU A 198 7.50 -15.13 0.07
CA GLU A 198 8.28 -15.63 -1.05
C GLU A 198 8.95 -14.40 -1.66
N GLU A 199 10.26 -14.26 -1.45
CA GLU A 199 11.09 -13.63 -2.44
C GLU A 199 10.82 -14.42 -3.73
N GLU A 200 9.85 -13.99 -4.54
CA GLU A 200 10.03 -14.24 -5.96
C GLU A 200 11.42 -13.67 -6.23
N PRO A 201 12.39 -14.52 -6.60
CA PRO A 201 13.72 -14.03 -6.84
C PRO A 201 13.56 -12.86 -7.79
N MET A 202 14.07 -11.68 -7.40
CA MET A 202 14.15 -10.58 -8.35
C MET A 202 14.76 -11.19 -9.59
N ALA A 203 14.07 -11.06 -10.73
CA ALA A 203 14.55 -11.65 -11.96
C ALA A 203 16.03 -11.34 -12.05
N THR A 204 16.83 -12.37 -12.19
CA THR A 204 18.30 -12.21 -12.28
C THR A 204 18.60 -11.27 -13.43
N PRO A 205 19.75 -10.59 -13.46
CA PRO A 205 20.14 -9.80 -14.62
C PRO A 205 19.98 -10.56 -15.95
N GLU A 206 20.21 -11.87 -15.95
CA GLU A 206 20.02 -12.74 -17.10
C GLU A 206 18.54 -12.92 -17.46
N GLU A 207 17.66 -13.02 -16.49
CA GLU A 207 16.20 -13.08 -16.72
C GLU A 207 15.66 -11.78 -17.27
N TRP A 208 16.13 -10.63 -16.79
CA TRP A 208 15.78 -9.32 -17.34
C TRP A 208 16.26 -9.16 -18.77
N VAL A 209 17.47 -9.63 -19.10
CA VAL A 209 17.98 -9.65 -20.49
C VAL A 209 17.09 -10.50 -21.37
N LYS A 210 16.72 -11.69 -20.90
CA LYS A 210 15.83 -12.60 -21.65
C LYS A 210 14.43 -11.97 -21.85
N GLN A 211 13.89 -11.31 -20.84
CA GLN A 211 12.62 -10.61 -20.93
C GLN A 211 12.67 -9.45 -21.93
N LEU A 212 13.76 -8.69 -21.93
CA LEU A 212 13.99 -7.61 -22.90
C LEU A 212 14.01 -8.17 -24.33
N GLU A 213 14.69 -9.28 -24.58
CA GLU A 213 14.75 -9.92 -25.89
C GLU A 213 13.37 -10.38 -26.37
N ILE A 214 12.58 -11.00 -25.47
CA ILE A 214 11.21 -11.42 -25.77
C ILE A 214 10.37 -10.21 -26.19
N ILE A 215 10.35 -9.14 -25.39
CA ILE A 215 9.55 -7.95 -25.69
C ILE A 215 9.98 -7.31 -27.02
N LEU A 216 11.26 -7.14 -27.24
CA LEU A 216 11.75 -6.51 -28.48
C LEU A 216 11.45 -7.34 -29.72
N GLN A 217 11.65 -8.66 -29.68
CA GLN A 217 11.54 -9.53 -30.85
C GLN A 217 10.10 -10.02 -31.09
N HIS A 218 9.39 -10.44 -30.05
CA HIS A 218 8.08 -11.08 -30.18
C HIS A 218 6.91 -10.11 -29.99
N ASP A 219 7.00 -9.21 -29.02
CA ASP A 219 5.88 -8.34 -28.69
C ASP A 219 5.88 -7.07 -29.55
N ILE A 220 7.05 -6.45 -29.76
CA ILE A 220 7.22 -5.25 -30.57
C ILE A 220 7.55 -5.56 -32.03
N GLY A 221 8.17 -6.73 -32.31
CA GLY A 221 8.52 -7.17 -33.65
C GLY A 221 9.73 -6.44 -34.25
N CYS A 222 10.75 -6.13 -33.44
CA CYS A 222 12.00 -5.56 -33.97
C CYS A 222 12.76 -6.59 -34.78
N GLU A 223 12.82 -6.37 -36.11
CA GLU A 223 13.47 -7.32 -37.05
C GLU A 223 14.99 -7.16 -37.13
N ASP A 224 15.53 -5.99 -36.75
CA ASP A 224 16.95 -5.68 -36.80
C ASP A 224 17.44 -4.92 -35.55
N ALA A 225 18.78 -4.88 -35.41
CA ALA A 225 19.42 -4.21 -34.28
C ALA A 225 19.13 -2.70 -34.22
N GLN A 226 18.92 -2.05 -35.36
CA GLN A 226 18.64 -0.63 -35.40
C GLN A 226 17.24 -0.32 -34.86
N SER A 227 16.25 -1.10 -35.21
CA SER A 227 14.89 -1.01 -34.68
C SER A 227 14.88 -1.25 -33.17
N ALA A 228 15.55 -2.29 -32.69
CA ALA A 228 15.68 -2.61 -31.28
C ALA A 228 16.39 -1.51 -30.48
N ASN A 229 17.48 -0.95 -31.00
CA ASN A 229 18.19 0.16 -30.38
C ASN A 229 17.31 1.42 -30.31
N THR A 230 16.52 1.69 -31.34
CA THR A 230 15.55 2.79 -31.37
C THR A 230 14.53 2.70 -30.25
N VAL A 231 13.98 1.50 -30.03
CA VAL A 231 13.02 1.24 -28.94
C VAL A 231 13.70 1.40 -27.56
N VAL A 232 14.89 0.85 -27.38
CA VAL A 232 15.65 0.94 -26.14
C VAL A 232 16.00 2.39 -25.80
N PHE A 233 16.46 3.17 -26.77
CA PHE A 233 16.74 4.58 -26.60
C PHE A 233 15.49 5.38 -26.19
N TRP A 234 14.40 5.15 -26.85
CA TRP A 234 13.11 5.78 -26.52
C TRP A 234 12.61 5.36 -25.13
N ALA A 235 12.61 4.06 -24.82
CA ALA A 235 12.15 3.55 -23.53
C ALA A 235 12.98 4.08 -22.35
N SER A 236 14.28 4.26 -22.55
CA SER A 236 15.18 4.80 -21.53
C SER A 236 15.22 6.35 -21.48
N ASN A 237 14.34 7.04 -22.21
CA ASN A 237 14.35 8.49 -22.37
C ASN A 237 15.73 9.05 -22.82
N GLY A 238 16.39 8.33 -23.72
CA GLY A 238 17.67 8.72 -24.31
C GLY A 238 18.91 8.40 -23.46
N THR A 239 18.77 7.69 -22.35
CA THR A 239 19.92 7.38 -21.47
C THR A 239 20.69 6.14 -21.90
N VAL A 240 20.07 5.20 -22.64
CA VAL A 240 20.67 3.96 -23.11
C VAL A 240 20.61 3.94 -24.62
N SER A 241 21.77 3.83 -25.27
CA SER A 241 21.89 4.00 -26.72
C SER A 241 21.70 2.69 -27.51
N THR A 242 22.02 1.55 -26.92
CA THR A 242 21.98 0.27 -27.61
C THR A 242 21.39 -0.84 -26.75
N VAL A 243 20.90 -1.90 -27.39
CA VAL A 243 20.47 -3.12 -26.71
C VAL A 243 21.61 -3.76 -25.92
N ASP A 244 22.84 -3.70 -26.43
CA ASP A 244 24.01 -4.25 -25.73
C ASP A 244 24.34 -3.48 -24.45
N ASP A 245 24.14 -2.17 -24.44
CA ASP A 245 24.27 -1.36 -23.22
C ASP A 245 23.14 -1.71 -22.22
N ALA A 246 21.91 -1.86 -22.72
CA ALA A 246 20.80 -2.29 -21.88
C ALA A 246 21.04 -3.68 -21.25
N ARG A 247 21.52 -4.64 -22.03
CA ARG A 247 21.84 -6.00 -21.55
C ARG A 247 22.89 -5.99 -20.44
N ARG A 248 23.85 -5.09 -20.52
CA ARG A 248 24.99 -5.06 -19.59
C ARG A 248 24.61 -4.46 -18.24
N ASP A 249 23.86 -3.37 -18.24
CA ASP A 249 23.77 -2.52 -17.07
C ASP A 249 22.34 -2.17 -16.62
N CYS A 250 21.31 -2.33 -17.48
CA CYS A 250 19.98 -1.75 -17.20
C CYS A 250 18.80 -2.41 -17.92
N ALA A 251 18.88 -3.71 -18.24
CA ALA A 251 17.78 -4.44 -18.89
C ALA A 251 16.46 -4.32 -18.10
N GLU A 252 16.53 -4.40 -16.77
CA GLU A 252 15.39 -4.20 -15.87
C GLU A 252 14.69 -2.86 -16.11
N VAL A 253 15.45 -1.76 -16.16
CA VAL A 253 14.89 -0.41 -16.31
C VAL A 253 14.15 -0.27 -17.63
N VAL A 254 14.74 -0.80 -18.73
CA VAL A 254 14.11 -0.73 -20.05
C VAL A 254 12.85 -1.59 -20.11
N VAL A 255 12.88 -2.83 -19.59
CA VAL A 255 11.74 -3.73 -19.55
C VAL A 255 10.59 -3.13 -18.75
N VAL A 256 10.86 -2.62 -17.56
CA VAL A 256 9.86 -1.99 -16.70
C VAL A 256 9.21 -0.80 -17.40
N GLU A 257 10.00 0.00 -18.10
CA GLU A 257 9.47 1.16 -18.81
C GLU A 257 8.61 0.76 -20.04
N LEU A 258 9.00 -0.26 -20.78
CA LEU A 258 8.19 -0.80 -21.89
C LEU A 258 6.84 -1.34 -21.39
N ILE A 259 6.86 -2.12 -20.31
CA ILE A 259 5.63 -2.61 -19.66
C ILE A 259 4.77 -1.44 -19.17
N ARG A 260 5.38 -0.40 -18.57
CA ARG A 260 4.69 0.78 -18.10
C ARG A 260 3.99 1.54 -19.25
N ARG A 261 4.67 1.70 -20.39
CA ARG A 261 4.09 2.36 -21.57
C ARG A 261 2.94 1.54 -22.15
N HIS A 262 3.07 0.22 -22.18
CA HIS A 262 1.99 -0.68 -22.61
C HIS A 262 0.77 -0.52 -21.67
N SER A 263 0.95 -0.55 -20.37
CA SER A 263 -0.11 -0.36 -19.38
C SER A 263 -0.78 1.02 -19.43
N ASN A 264 -0.07 2.01 -19.95
CA ASN A 264 -0.60 3.37 -20.19
C ASN A 264 -1.28 3.54 -21.56
N GLY A 265 -1.52 2.45 -22.28
CA GLY A 265 -2.30 2.44 -23.53
C GLY A 265 -1.49 2.48 -24.83
N ILE A 266 -0.16 2.41 -24.77
CA ILE A 266 0.66 2.25 -25.98
C ILE A 266 0.82 0.75 -26.25
N HIS A 267 0.08 0.20 -27.20
CA HIS A 267 0.21 -1.20 -27.58
C HIS A 267 1.61 -1.52 -28.11
N TYR A 268 2.12 -2.71 -27.85
CA TYR A 268 3.45 -3.14 -28.28
C TYR A 268 3.66 -2.98 -29.79
N ASP A 269 2.66 -3.30 -30.60
CA ASP A 269 2.70 -3.15 -32.08
C ASP A 269 2.98 -1.70 -32.54
N ASN A 270 2.69 -0.71 -31.70
CA ASN A 270 2.87 0.71 -32.02
C ASN A 270 4.16 1.29 -31.42
N MET A 271 4.84 0.58 -30.54
CA MET A 271 5.99 1.11 -29.80
C MET A 271 7.18 1.46 -30.68
N LEU A 272 7.41 0.69 -31.74
CA LEU A 272 8.48 0.99 -32.68
C LEU A 272 8.23 2.30 -33.46
N ASP A 273 6.97 2.55 -33.84
CA ASP A 273 6.60 3.77 -34.56
C ASP A 273 6.64 5.00 -33.64
N GLU A 274 6.19 4.86 -32.39
CA GLU A 274 6.33 5.89 -31.34
C GLU A 274 7.80 6.22 -31.09
N ALA A 275 8.66 5.21 -31.00
CA ALA A 275 10.09 5.38 -30.80
C ALA A 275 10.76 6.10 -31.99
N LYS A 276 10.37 5.79 -33.23
CA LYS A 276 10.86 6.48 -34.44
C LYS A 276 10.44 7.95 -34.46
N GLN A 277 9.20 8.25 -34.07
CA GLN A 277 8.70 9.64 -33.96
C GLN A 277 9.47 10.44 -32.92
N TYR A 278 9.74 9.84 -31.76
CA TYR A 278 10.52 10.47 -30.69
C TYR A 278 11.95 10.89 -31.12
N ILE A 279 12.60 10.06 -31.96
CA ILE A 279 13.95 10.38 -32.46
C ILE A 279 13.93 11.40 -33.59
N ALA A 280 12.83 11.50 -34.33
CA ALA A 280 12.71 12.41 -35.46
C ALA A 280 12.33 13.84 -35.06
N GLY A 281 11.84 14.08 -33.85
CA GLY A 281 11.44 15.38 -33.29
C GLY A 281 12.47 15.96 -32.36
#